data_54ede72e940b177e49f9c92b9101fea0
#
_entry.id   54ede72e940b177e49f9c92b9101fea0
#
_cell.length_a   1.000
_cell.length_b   1.000
_cell.length_c   1.000
_cell.angle_alpha   90.00
_cell.angle_beta   90.00
_cell.angle_gamma   90.00
#
_symmetry.space_group_name_H-M   'P 1'
#
loop_
_entity.id
_entity.type
_entity.pdbx_description
1 polymer ?
#
loop_
_entity_poly.entity_id
_entity_poly.type
_entity_poly.pdbx_seq_one_letter_code
_entity_poly.pdbx_strand_id
1 'polypeptide(L)'
;MTKYEKISVLAKETARSIGENKESWMNYLDVASRLYKYPFEDQILIYAQRPDATACAPLEMWNEKMFCWVNRGAKGIALIDQESDYPRLRYVFDVSDVHKARRIGKSPFIWNIREEHEEGILAALERIYGATNQDSSFEDRIYQISKRIADDYYEEIVDDLIDVSAGSYLEDLDGDTVSLRLRETLEQSVCYTVLKRCGFDMAEYEGEFPFDYIHEFNTLRTLSVLGSATSELCEPMLIQIGRSIARYERKRQSRESQIQHNKVNKNERMEKENEPDIREERRLPDSESDTRRGEADHVDQVRNPAEELSEKPQTGDLQRSASERRIDGALSGDSGTGRTKVRQSDGETHEITGSDRAVEGGESDALGAEDE
;
A
#
# COMPACT_ATOMS: atom_id res chain seq x y z
N MET A 1 10.37 15.38 -28.64
CA MET A 1 9.90 14.88 -27.33
C MET A 1 10.27 13.42 -27.21
N THR A 2 11.12 13.08 -26.26
CA THR A 2 11.53 11.71 -25.92
C THR A 2 10.35 10.94 -25.31
N LYS A 3 10.49 9.62 -25.19
CA LYS A 3 9.44 8.82 -24.50
C LYS A 3 9.32 9.20 -23.02
N TYR A 4 10.43 9.49 -22.37
CA TYR A 4 10.45 9.98 -20.99
C TYR A 4 9.68 11.31 -20.84
N GLU A 5 9.97 12.30 -21.67
CA GLU A 5 9.24 13.57 -21.65
C GLU A 5 7.73 13.40 -21.85
N LYS A 6 7.31 12.48 -22.74
CA LYS A 6 5.88 12.18 -22.94
C LYS A 6 5.24 11.62 -21.67
N ILE A 7 5.91 10.70 -20.97
CA ILE A 7 5.39 10.12 -19.73
C ILE A 7 5.39 11.16 -18.60
N SER A 8 6.39 12.04 -18.52
CA SER A 8 6.41 13.15 -17.56
C SER A 8 5.27 14.15 -17.81
N VAL A 9 4.97 14.46 -19.07
CA VAL A 9 3.82 15.30 -19.43
C VAL A 9 2.51 14.59 -19.06
N LEU A 10 2.38 13.30 -19.39
CA LEU A 10 1.20 12.50 -19.04
C LEU A 10 0.94 12.50 -17.52
N ALA A 11 1.98 12.34 -16.68
CA ALA A 11 1.84 12.40 -15.24
C ALA A 11 1.27 13.76 -14.76
N LYS A 12 1.81 14.88 -15.30
CA LYS A 12 1.34 16.22 -14.96
C LYS A 12 -0.10 16.49 -15.40
N GLU A 13 -0.46 16.09 -16.61
CA GLU A 13 -1.81 16.24 -17.13
C GLU A 13 -2.81 15.39 -16.35
N THR A 14 -2.44 14.15 -16.03
CA THR A 14 -3.27 13.26 -15.23
C THR A 14 -3.47 13.79 -13.82
N ALA A 15 -2.40 14.22 -13.14
CA ALA A 15 -2.51 14.82 -11.81
C ALA A 15 -3.46 16.02 -11.81
N ARG A 16 -3.34 16.89 -12.82
CA ARG A 16 -4.27 18.02 -12.96
C ARG A 16 -5.72 17.56 -13.11
N SER A 17 -5.97 16.58 -13.98
CA SER A 17 -7.32 16.09 -14.25
C SER A 17 -7.96 15.40 -13.05
N ILE A 18 -7.21 14.59 -12.28
CA ILE A 18 -7.78 13.91 -11.10
C ILE A 18 -8.09 14.88 -9.94
N GLY A 19 -7.40 16.02 -9.87
CA GLY A 19 -7.66 17.07 -8.87
C GLY A 19 -8.75 18.08 -9.25
N GLU A 20 -9.34 18.00 -10.45
CA GLU A 20 -10.33 19.00 -10.91
C GLU A 20 -11.64 18.98 -10.13
N ASN A 21 -12.09 17.79 -9.71
CA ASN A 21 -13.37 17.63 -9.03
C ASN A 21 -13.43 16.30 -8.27
N LYS A 22 -14.44 16.18 -7.41
CA LYS A 22 -14.76 15.01 -6.61
C LYS A 22 -14.77 13.71 -7.43
N GLU A 23 -15.49 13.69 -8.55
CA GLU A 23 -15.69 12.49 -9.35
C GLU A 23 -14.37 11.97 -9.94
N SER A 24 -13.55 12.88 -10.46
CA SER A 24 -12.23 12.55 -11.01
C SER A 24 -11.29 11.98 -9.93
N TRP A 25 -11.33 12.57 -8.73
CA TRP A 25 -10.55 12.11 -7.59
C TRP A 25 -11.01 10.71 -7.14
N MET A 26 -12.30 10.48 -6.98
CA MET A 26 -12.87 9.18 -6.62
C MET A 26 -12.52 8.09 -7.64
N ASN A 27 -12.60 8.39 -8.94
CA ASN A 27 -12.20 7.46 -9.99
C ASN A 27 -10.72 7.09 -9.91
N TYR A 28 -9.85 8.03 -9.55
CA TYR A 28 -8.45 7.74 -9.26
C TYR A 28 -8.31 6.88 -7.99
N LEU A 29 -8.97 7.22 -6.88
CA LEU A 29 -8.92 6.45 -5.63
C LEU A 29 -9.41 5.01 -5.81
N ASP A 30 -10.37 4.77 -6.69
CA ASP A 30 -10.80 3.43 -7.09
C ASP A 30 -9.65 2.58 -7.63
N VAL A 31 -8.78 3.16 -8.43
CA VAL A 31 -7.59 2.49 -8.97
C VAL A 31 -6.50 2.38 -7.91
N ALA A 32 -6.25 3.45 -7.17
CA ALA A 32 -5.29 3.50 -6.07
C ALA A 32 -5.58 2.41 -5.02
N SER A 33 -6.85 2.18 -4.69
CA SER A 33 -7.28 1.13 -3.75
C SER A 33 -6.81 -0.28 -4.16
N ARG A 34 -6.77 -0.58 -5.46
CA ARG A 34 -6.25 -1.86 -5.99
C ARG A 34 -4.73 -1.89 -6.05
N LEU A 35 -4.13 -0.73 -6.30
CA LEU A 35 -2.68 -0.54 -6.51
C LEU A 35 -1.98 0.03 -5.26
N TYR A 36 -2.54 -0.15 -4.08
CA TYR A 36 -2.09 0.44 -2.81
C TYR A 36 -0.61 0.17 -2.43
N LYS A 37 0.06 -0.75 -3.12
CA LYS A 37 1.50 -1.04 -2.94
C LYS A 37 2.41 -0.19 -3.83
N TYR A 38 1.83 0.63 -4.68
CA TYR A 38 2.57 1.57 -5.51
C TYR A 38 2.52 2.97 -4.89
N PRO A 39 3.60 3.75 -4.95
CA PRO A 39 3.58 5.15 -4.55
C PRO A 39 2.67 5.95 -5.49
N PHE A 40 2.24 7.12 -5.04
CA PHE A 40 1.32 7.99 -5.77
C PHE A 40 1.75 8.26 -7.22
N GLU A 41 3.03 8.57 -7.45
CA GLU A 41 3.58 8.89 -8.77
C GLU A 41 3.44 7.72 -9.77
N ASP A 42 3.56 6.50 -9.28
CA ASP A 42 3.33 5.31 -10.09
C ASP A 42 1.84 5.05 -10.30
N GLN A 43 1.02 5.24 -9.26
CA GLN A 43 -0.42 5.03 -9.34
C GLN A 43 -1.07 5.94 -10.39
N ILE A 44 -0.70 7.23 -10.45
CA ILE A 44 -1.22 8.15 -11.47
C ILE A 44 -0.81 7.74 -12.89
N LEU A 45 0.41 7.24 -13.08
CA LEU A 45 0.87 6.76 -14.37
C LEU A 45 0.19 5.45 -14.78
N ILE A 46 -0.07 4.55 -13.83
CA ILE A 46 -0.85 3.34 -14.12
C ILE A 46 -2.29 3.72 -14.45
N TYR A 47 -2.92 4.58 -13.64
CA TYR A 47 -4.28 5.08 -13.89
C TYR A 47 -4.43 5.69 -15.27
N ALA A 48 -3.50 6.57 -15.67
CA ALA A 48 -3.54 7.25 -16.98
C ALA A 48 -3.42 6.29 -18.16
N GLN A 49 -2.64 5.20 -18.03
CA GLN A 49 -2.38 4.27 -19.13
C GLN A 49 -3.32 3.06 -19.09
N ARG A 50 -3.82 2.70 -17.90
CA ARG A 50 -4.64 1.51 -17.69
C ARG A 50 -5.54 1.63 -16.45
N PRO A 51 -6.66 2.35 -16.54
CA PRO A 51 -7.55 2.58 -15.40
C PRO A 51 -8.25 1.30 -14.88
N ASP A 52 -8.27 0.24 -15.68
CA ASP A 52 -8.79 -1.09 -15.31
C ASP A 52 -7.75 -2.02 -14.65
N ALA A 53 -6.51 -1.56 -14.46
CA ALA A 53 -5.46 -2.35 -13.82
C ALA A 53 -5.86 -2.83 -12.43
N THR A 54 -5.51 -4.10 -12.12
CA THR A 54 -5.85 -4.75 -10.84
C THR A 54 -4.64 -5.18 -10.03
N ALA A 55 -3.60 -5.70 -10.68
CA ALA A 55 -2.38 -6.13 -10.03
C ALA A 55 -1.21 -6.06 -11.00
N CYS A 56 -0.38 -5.05 -10.86
CA CYS A 56 0.77 -4.82 -11.71
C CYS A 56 2.06 -5.35 -11.09
N ALA A 57 2.99 -5.82 -11.93
CA ALA A 57 4.34 -6.15 -11.52
C ALA A 57 5.32 -6.05 -12.71
N PRO A 58 6.64 -5.87 -12.43
CA PRO A 58 7.68 -5.95 -13.45
C PRO A 58 7.76 -7.35 -14.08
N LEU A 59 8.34 -7.41 -15.30
CA LEU A 59 8.50 -8.65 -16.05
C LEU A 59 9.22 -9.74 -15.24
N GLU A 60 10.28 -9.36 -14.52
CA GLU A 60 11.10 -10.25 -13.69
C GLU A 60 10.26 -10.88 -12.58
N MET A 61 9.40 -10.08 -11.93
CA MET A 61 8.50 -10.59 -10.89
C MET A 61 7.54 -11.63 -11.46
N TRP A 62 6.92 -11.34 -12.62
CA TRP A 62 6.02 -12.28 -13.28
C TRP A 62 6.74 -13.58 -13.66
N ASN A 63 7.91 -13.50 -14.30
CA ASN A 63 8.62 -14.66 -14.81
C ASN A 63 9.27 -15.49 -13.70
N GLU A 64 10.04 -14.85 -12.81
CA GLU A 64 10.92 -15.54 -11.86
C GLU A 64 10.21 -15.93 -10.55
N LYS A 65 9.30 -15.07 -10.05
CA LYS A 65 8.63 -15.29 -8.77
C LYS A 65 7.27 -15.94 -8.91
N MET A 66 6.52 -15.52 -9.96
CA MET A 66 5.16 -15.99 -10.19
C MET A 66 5.08 -17.12 -11.21
N PHE A 67 6.14 -17.36 -11.98
CA PHE A 67 6.15 -18.33 -13.08
C PHE A 67 4.99 -18.09 -14.06
N CYS A 68 4.80 -16.84 -14.38
CA CYS A 68 3.82 -16.35 -15.36
C CYS A 68 4.55 -15.66 -16.50
N TRP A 69 4.02 -15.77 -17.70
CA TRP A 69 4.63 -15.19 -18.89
C TRP A 69 3.74 -14.08 -19.44
N VAL A 70 4.36 -12.94 -19.76
CA VAL A 70 3.64 -11.84 -20.42
C VAL A 70 3.19 -12.27 -21.80
N ASN A 71 1.94 -11.99 -22.13
CA ASN A 71 1.33 -12.33 -23.41
C ASN A 71 2.03 -11.60 -24.57
N ARG A 72 2.21 -12.30 -25.67
CA ARG A 72 2.81 -11.68 -26.86
C ARG A 72 1.95 -10.50 -27.33
N GLY A 73 2.57 -9.32 -27.46
CA GLY A 73 1.88 -8.10 -27.89
C GLY A 73 1.27 -7.28 -26.73
N ALA A 74 1.35 -7.73 -25.49
CA ALA A 74 0.99 -6.93 -24.34
C ALA A 74 1.86 -5.66 -24.27
N LYS A 75 1.24 -4.54 -23.93
CA LYS A 75 1.92 -3.25 -23.80
C LYS A 75 2.24 -3.01 -22.35
N GLY A 76 3.54 -2.88 -22.03
CA GLY A 76 3.96 -2.51 -20.69
C GLY A 76 3.53 -1.09 -20.34
N ILE A 77 3.06 -0.90 -19.13
CA ILE A 77 2.74 0.39 -18.53
C ILE A 77 4.07 1.06 -18.16
N ALA A 78 4.32 2.24 -18.68
CA ALA A 78 5.58 2.97 -18.48
C ALA A 78 5.52 3.78 -17.18
N LEU A 79 6.47 3.55 -16.28
CA LEU A 79 6.66 4.29 -15.05
C LEU A 79 8.00 5.03 -15.10
N ILE A 80 8.12 6.11 -14.35
CA ILE A 80 9.38 6.82 -14.18
C ILE A 80 10.25 6.06 -13.18
N ASP A 81 11.49 5.77 -13.56
CA ASP A 81 12.45 5.12 -12.68
C ASP A 81 13.12 6.19 -11.81
N GLN A 82 12.67 6.30 -10.56
CA GLN A 82 13.17 7.29 -9.59
C GLN A 82 14.51 6.89 -8.96
N GLU A 83 14.92 5.61 -9.06
CA GLU A 83 16.18 5.11 -8.52
C GLU A 83 17.37 5.37 -9.47
N SER A 84 17.09 5.80 -10.69
CA SER A 84 18.10 6.05 -11.72
C SER A 84 18.60 7.47 -11.69
N ASP A 85 19.92 7.66 -11.68
CA ASP A 85 20.58 8.97 -11.81
C ASP A 85 20.29 9.68 -13.15
N TYR A 86 19.72 8.97 -14.11
CA TYR A 86 19.38 9.47 -15.44
C TYR A 86 17.89 9.27 -15.74
N PRO A 87 17.27 10.18 -16.54
CA PRO A 87 15.88 10.03 -16.98
C PRO A 87 15.62 8.69 -17.66
N ARG A 88 15.00 7.75 -16.95
CA ARG A 88 14.77 6.38 -17.39
C ARG A 88 13.32 5.95 -17.11
N LEU A 89 12.82 5.03 -17.92
CA LEU A 89 11.53 4.39 -17.72
C LEU A 89 11.71 2.93 -17.32
N ARG A 90 10.87 2.48 -16.39
CA ARG A 90 10.65 1.06 -16.07
C ARG A 90 9.25 0.65 -16.52
N TYR A 91 9.00 -0.64 -16.68
CA TYR A 91 7.74 -1.15 -17.20
C TYR A 91 7.14 -2.18 -16.27
N VAL A 92 5.82 -2.08 -16.09
CA VAL A 92 5.04 -3.08 -15.38
C VAL A 92 3.93 -3.61 -16.29
N PHE A 93 3.43 -4.81 -15.98
CA PHE A 93 2.35 -5.48 -16.68
C PHE A 93 1.26 -5.87 -15.70
N ASP A 94 0.01 -5.67 -16.08
CA ASP A 94 -1.13 -6.09 -15.27
C ASP A 94 -1.32 -7.61 -15.33
N VAL A 95 -1.95 -8.17 -14.32
CA VAL A 95 -2.25 -9.61 -14.21
C VAL A 95 -3.06 -10.14 -15.39
N SER A 96 -3.87 -9.31 -16.04
CA SER A 96 -4.63 -9.67 -17.23
C SER A 96 -3.76 -9.82 -18.50
N ASP A 97 -2.54 -9.27 -18.47
CA ASP A 97 -1.57 -9.38 -19.55
C ASP A 97 -0.67 -10.62 -19.44
N VAL A 98 -0.85 -11.47 -18.45
CA VAL A 98 0.01 -12.63 -18.22
C VAL A 98 -0.77 -13.93 -18.24
N HIS A 99 -0.07 -15.02 -18.57
CA HIS A 99 -0.59 -16.37 -18.44
C HIS A 99 0.33 -17.23 -17.59
N LYS A 100 -0.26 -18.20 -16.87
CA LYS A 100 0.48 -19.09 -15.97
C LYS A 100 1.19 -20.19 -16.74
N ALA A 101 2.40 -20.55 -16.33
CA ALA A 101 3.00 -21.81 -16.70
C ALA A 101 2.13 -22.98 -16.20
N ARG A 102 1.90 -23.99 -17.03
CA ARG A 102 0.88 -25.04 -16.85
C ARG A 102 0.88 -25.75 -15.48
N ARG A 103 2.04 -25.92 -14.84
CA ARG A 103 2.18 -26.70 -13.59
C ARG A 103 2.65 -25.89 -12.39
N ILE A 104 3.33 -24.76 -12.59
CA ILE A 104 4.04 -24.02 -11.54
C ILE A 104 3.61 -22.55 -11.42
N GLY A 105 2.82 -22.06 -12.36
CA GLY A 105 2.36 -20.66 -12.36
C GLY A 105 1.50 -20.32 -11.14
N LYS A 106 1.87 -19.24 -10.43
CA LYS A 106 1.19 -18.76 -9.24
C LYS A 106 0.20 -17.65 -9.61
N SER A 107 -0.86 -17.51 -8.82
CA SER A 107 -1.72 -16.32 -8.89
C SER A 107 -1.26 -15.30 -7.86
N PRO A 108 -1.32 -14.00 -8.16
CA PRO A 108 -1.22 -12.99 -7.12
C PRO A 108 -2.32 -13.19 -6.07
N PHE A 109 -1.99 -12.94 -4.83
CA PHE A 109 -2.97 -12.99 -3.75
C PHE A 109 -3.79 -11.68 -3.77
N ILE A 110 -4.92 -11.75 -4.45
CA ILE A 110 -5.93 -10.69 -4.46
C ILE A 110 -6.98 -11.10 -3.44
N TRP A 111 -6.98 -10.45 -2.29
CA TRP A 111 -7.88 -10.79 -1.20
C TRP A 111 -9.23 -10.07 -1.31
N ASN A 112 -10.26 -10.72 -0.80
CA ASN A 112 -11.59 -10.16 -0.59
C ASN A 112 -12.01 -10.44 0.86
N ILE A 113 -12.71 -9.50 1.47
CA ILE A 113 -13.26 -9.65 2.82
C ILE A 113 -14.52 -10.50 2.75
N ARG A 114 -14.73 -11.29 3.79
CA ARG A 114 -15.95 -12.04 4.09
C ARG A 114 -16.23 -11.86 5.58
N GLU A 115 -17.45 -11.96 6.00
CA GLU A 115 -17.91 -11.83 7.39
C GLU A 115 -17.00 -12.59 8.38
N GLU A 116 -16.62 -13.82 8.04
CA GLU A 116 -15.71 -14.65 8.85
C GLU A 116 -14.31 -14.08 9.08
N HIS A 117 -13.91 -13.04 8.33
CA HIS A 117 -12.61 -12.38 8.46
C HIS A 117 -12.64 -11.14 9.36
N GLU A 118 -13.80 -10.52 9.57
CA GLU A 118 -13.98 -9.20 10.16
C GLU A 118 -13.43 -9.11 11.58
N GLU A 119 -13.77 -10.04 12.45
CA GLU A 119 -13.25 -10.08 13.82
C GLU A 119 -11.71 -10.14 13.86
N GLY A 120 -11.13 -10.99 13.02
CA GLY A 120 -9.67 -11.13 12.93
C GLY A 120 -8.96 -9.92 12.35
N ILE A 121 -9.60 -9.20 11.43
CA ILE A 121 -9.11 -7.95 10.85
C ILE A 121 -9.14 -6.86 11.90
N LEU A 122 -10.30 -6.63 12.53
CA LEU A 122 -10.47 -5.58 13.54
C LEU A 122 -9.52 -5.78 14.73
N ALA A 123 -9.42 -6.99 15.27
CA ALA A 123 -8.48 -7.28 16.35
C ALA A 123 -7.01 -6.99 15.97
N ALA A 124 -6.66 -7.18 14.70
CA ALA A 124 -5.31 -6.88 14.22
C ALA A 124 -5.06 -5.38 14.00
N LEU A 125 -6.06 -4.65 13.50
CA LEU A 125 -5.98 -3.20 13.27
C LEU A 125 -6.01 -2.43 14.59
N GLU A 126 -6.92 -2.78 15.49
CA GLU A 126 -7.06 -2.11 16.79
C GLU A 126 -5.81 -2.26 17.67
N ARG A 127 -5.10 -3.36 17.53
CA ARG A 127 -3.82 -3.54 18.23
C ARG A 127 -2.74 -2.56 17.79
N ILE A 128 -2.82 -2.08 16.52
CA ILE A 128 -1.83 -1.18 15.92
C ILE A 128 -2.28 0.27 16.07
N TYR A 129 -3.55 0.54 15.76
CA TYR A 129 -4.10 1.88 15.61
C TYR A 129 -5.01 2.32 16.77
N GLY A 130 -5.19 1.46 17.79
CA GLY A 130 -6.04 1.74 18.96
C GLY A 130 -7.47 1.21 18.81
N ALA A 131 -8.11 1.07 19.97
CA ALA A 131 -9.48 0.51 20.06
C ALA A 131 -10.52 1.40 19.38
N THR A 132 -11.56 0.75 18.84
CA THR A 132 -12.75 1.40 18.27
C THR A 132 -13.98 1.10 19.11
N ASN A 133 -15.12 1.74 18.78
CA ASN A 133 -16.39 1.44 19.42
C ASN A 133 -16.84 0.03 19.03
N GLN A 134 -16.94 -0.87 20.02
CA GLN A 134 -17.30 -2.28 19.82
C GLN A 134 -18.76 -2.49 19.38
N ASP A 135 -19.63 -1.52 19.62
CA ASP A 135 -21.04 -1.56 19.25
C ASP A 135 -21.30 -1.08 17.81
N SER A 136 -20.26 -0.59 17.14
CA SER A 136 -20.32 -0.10 15.75
C SER A 136 -20.13 -1.24 14.75
N SER A 137 -20.64 -1.03 13.51
CA SER A 137 -20.44 -1.96 12.39
C SER A 137 -18.96 -2.15 12.03
N PHE A 138 -18.66 -3.14 11.21
CA PHE A 138 -17.30 -3.35 10.70
C PHE A 138 -16.82 -2.12 9.92
N GLU A 139 -17.68 -1.57 9.06
CA GLU A 139 -17.42 -0.40 8.23
C GLU A 139 -17.11 0.82 9.08
N ASP A 140 -17.95 1.10 10.09
CA ASP A 140 -17.77 2.24 10.99
C ASP A 140 -16.45 2.15 11.78
N ARG A 141 -16.06 0.95 12.17
CA ARG A 141 -14.80 0.73 12.88
C ARG A 141 -13.60 0.93 11.96
N ILE A 142 -13.68 0.48 10.70
CA ILE A 142 -12.67 0.79 9.66
C ILE A 142 -12.59 2.29 9.44
N TYR A 143 -13.74 2.98 9.34
CA TYR A 143 -13.80 4.43 9.20
C TYR A 143 -13.14 5.15 10.38
N GLN A 144 -13.47 4.77 11.62
CA GLN A 144 -12.86 5.34 12.84
C GLN A 144 -11.33 5.19 12.86
N ILE A 145 -10.81 4.04 12.42
CA ILE A 145 -9.37 3.83 12.33
C ILE A 145 -8.77 4.71 11.24
N SER A 146 -9.37 4.74 10.05
CA SER A 146 -8.89 5.53 8.92
C SER A 146 -8.86 7.02 9.24
N LYS A 147 -9.91 7.53 9.89
CA LYS A 147 -9.96 8.91 10.37
C LYS A 147 -8.83 9.22 11.34
N ARG A 148 -8.64 8.36 12.35
CA ARG A 148 -7.60 8.55 13.36
C ARG A 148 -6.21 8.63 12.76
N ILE A 149 -5.86 7.72 11.84
CA ILE A 149 -4.53 7.74 11.21
C ILE A 149 -4.31 8.98 10.35
N ALA A 150 -5.36 9.50 9.73
CA ALA A 150 -5.27 10.75 8.97
C ALA A 150 -5.11 11.95 9.93
N ASP A 151 -5.86 11.97 11.04
CA ASP A 151 -5.77 12.99 12.09
C ASP A 151 -4.40 13.02 12.78
N ASP A 152 -3.75 11.87 12.95
CA ASP A 152 -2.43 11.77 13.56
C ASP A 152 -1.30 12.19 12.59
N TYR A 153 -1.56 12.17 11.27
CA TYR A 153 -0.53 12.37 10.25
C TYR A 153 -0.53 13.75 9.59
N TYR A 154 -1.68 14.43 9.47
CA TYR A 154 -1.77 15.69 8.70
C TYR A 154 -0.82 16.78 9.23
N GLU A 155 -0.58 16.83 10.55
CA GLU A 155 0.34 17.79 11.18
C GLU A 155 1.79 17.61 10.72
N GLU A 156 2.19 16.39 10.32
CA GLU A 156 3.54 16.13 9.85
C GLU A 156 3.80 16.66 8.45
N ILE A 157 2.74 16.86 7.63
CA ILE A 157 2.85 17.21 6.21
C ILE A 157 2.26 18.57 5.84
N VAL A 158 1.63 19.28 6.79
CA VAL A 158 0.99 20.57 6.51
C VAL A 158 2.00 21.64 6.08
N ASP A 159 3.18 21.66 6.71
CA ASP A 159 4.25 22.60 6.37
C ASP A 159 4.79 22.31 4.96
N ASP A 160 4.97 21.05 4.59
CA ASP A 160 5.36 20.64 3.24
C ASP A 160 4.33 21.08 2.19
N LEU A 161 3.03 20.98 2.52
CA LEU A 161 1.96 21.46 1.65
C LEU A 161 1.99 22.96 1.46
N ILE A 162 2.19 23.74 2.55
CA ILE A 162 2.29 25.20 2.52
C ILE A 162 3.49 25.62 1.64
N ASP A 163 4.63 24.99 1.79
CA ASP A 163 5.85 25.27 1.03
C ASP A 163 5.68 25.05 -0.49
N VAL A 164 4.80 24.14 -0.90
CA VAL A 164 4.56 23.83 -2.32
C VAL A 164 3.25 24.42 -2.85
N SER A 165 2.51 25.20 -2.07
CA SER A 165 1.19 25.74 -2.41
C SER A 165 1.19 26.76 -3.53
N ALA A 166 2.35 27.36 -3.83
CA ALA A 166 2.49 28.40 -4.84
C ALA A 166 1.91 27.99 -6.21
N GLY A 167 1.01 28.82 -6.73
CA GLY A 167 0.28 28.59 -7.97
C GLY A 167 -0.95 27.68 -7.85
N SER A 168 -1.26 27.22 -6.66
CA SER A 168 -2.53 26.51 -6.36
C SER A 168 -3.57 27.47 -5.76
N TYR A 169 -4.81 27.00 -5.60
CA TYR A 169 -5.84 27.74 -4.87
C TYR A 169 -5.61 27.78 -3.36
N LEU A 170 -4.63 27.05 -2.85
CA LEU A 170 -4.20 27.09 -1.44
C LEU A 170 -3.25 28.24 -1.14
N GLU A 171 -2.62 28.86 -2.15
CA GLU A 171 -1.55 29.88 -1.99
C GLU A 171 -1.98 31.09 -1.18
N ASP A 172 -3.22 31.56 -1.40
CA ASP A 172 -3.76 32.76 -0.78
C ASP A 172 -4.47 32.50 0.56
N LEU A 173 -4.51 31.23 1.02
CA LEU A 173 -5.15 30.84 2.27
C LEU A 173 -4.17 30.95 3.45
N ASP A 174 -4.71 31.28 4.63
CA ASP A 174 -3.92 31.20 5.86
C ASP A 174 -3.62 29.77 6.27
N GLY A 175 -2.58 29.60 7.09
CA GLY A 175 -2.09 28.26 7.49
C GLY A 175 -3.15 27.40 8.18
N ASP A 176 -4.02 28.00 9.01
CA ASP A 176 -5.07 27.25 9.71
C ASP A 176 -6.11 26.71 8.71
N THR A 177 -6.45 27.54 7.70
CA THR A 177 -7.35 27.12 6.63
C THR A 177 -6.71 26.01 5.76
N VAL A 178 -5.44 26.15 5.36
CA VAL A 178 -4.73 25.10 4.62
C VAL A 178 -4.71 23.79 5.41
N SER A 179 -4.43 23.86 6.71
CA SER A 179 -4.43 22.71 7.62
C SER A 179 -5.79 22.01 7.64
N LEU A 180 -6.88 22.78 7.77
CA LEU A 180 -8.24 22.23 7.73
C LEU A 180 -8.54 21.54 6.39
N ARG A 181 -8.20 22.19 5.25
CA ARG A 181 -8.40 21.62 3.90
C ARG A 181 -7.67 20.31 3.72
N LEU A 182 -6.41 20.28 4.13
CA LEU A 182 -5.57 19.07 4.08
C LEU A 182 -6.18 17.95 4.92
N ARG A 183 -6.48 18.23 6.18
CA ARG A 183 -7.01 17.25 7.13
C ARG A 183 -8.29 16.61 6.61
N GLU A 184 -9.29 17.39 6.21
CA GLU A 184 -10.57 16.88 5.74
C GLU A 184 -10.43 16.09 4.44
N THR A 185 -9.63 16.58 3.48
CA THR A 185 -9.45 15.90 2.20
C THR A 185 -8.63 14.60 2.37
N LEU A 186 -7.62 14.60 3.24
CA LEU A 186 -6.82 13.42 3.55
C LEU A 186 -7.67 12.35 4.26
N GLU A 187 -8.43 12.73 5.29
CA GLU A 187 -9.35 11.84 6.01
C GLU A 187 -10.30 11.13 5.04
N GLN A 188 -11.00 11.90 4.20
CA GLN A 188 -11.92 11.36 3.21
C GLN A 188 -11.21 10.44 2.20
N SER A 189 -10.01 10.82 1.73
CA SER A 189 -9.25 10.03 0.76
C SER A 189 -8.81 8.69 1.33
N VAL A 190 -8.31 8.66 2.57
CA VAL A 190 -7.89 7.44 3.26
C VAL A 190 -9.10 6.53 3.52
N CYS A 191 -10.17 7.08 4.11
CA CYS A 191 -11.39 6.31 4.40
C CYS A 191 -11.99 5.72 3.12
N TYR A 192 -12.17 6.53 2.09
CA TYR A 192 -12.67 6.08 0.79
C TYR A 192 -11.82 4.93 0.21
N THR A 193 -10.51 5.11 0.15
CA THR A 193 -9.59 4.13 -0.43
C THR A 193 -9.62 2.80 0.31
N VAL A 194 -9.65 2.83 1.64
CA VAL A 194 -9.68 1.62 2.46
C VAL A 194 -11.03 0.90 2.33
N LEU A 195 -12.15 1.61 2.45
CA LEU A 195 -13.49 1.02 2.30
C LEU A 195 -13.68 0.45 0.90
N LYS A 196 -13.29 1.18 -0.14
CA LYS A 196 -13.34 0.69 -1.53
C LYS A 196 -12.54 -0.59 -1.71
N ARG A 197 -11.33 -0.66 -1.16
CA ARG A 197 -10.50 -1.87 -1.24
C ARG A 197 -11.08 -3.03 -0.45
N CYS A 198 -11.80 -2.75 0.62
CA CYS A 198 -12.53 -3.75 1.40
C CYS A 198 -13.76 -4.31 0.67
N GLY A 199 -14.18 -3.69 -0.42
CA GLY A 199 -15.25 -4.17 -1.28
C GLY A 199 -16.63 -3.58 -0.97
N PHE A 200 -16.67 -2.47 -0.20
CA PHE A 200 -17.93 -1.78 0.07
C PHE A 200 -18.43 -1.03 -1.16
N ASP A 201 -19.76 -0.98 -1.30
CA ASP A 201 -20.38 -0.19 -2.35
C ASP A 201 -20.36 1.29 -1.98
N MET A 202 -19.46 2.04 -2.61
CA MET A 202 -19.30 3.47 -2.31
C MET A 202 -20.51 4.32 -2.69
N ALA A 203 -21.48 3.80 -3.45
CA ALA A 203 -22.74 4.48 -3.73
C ALA A 203 -23.62 4.61 -2.47
N GLU A 204 -23.50 3.68 -1.52
CA GLU A 204 -24.18 3.75 -0.23
C GLU A 204 -23.61 4.86 0.67
N TYR A 205 -22.40 5.32 0.39
CA TYR A 205 -21.67 6.35 1.15
C TYR A 205 -21.54 7.68 0.39
N GLU A 206 -22.36 7.94 -0.62
CA GLU A 206 -22.21 9.12 -1.49
C GLU A 206 -22.17 10.45 -0.73
N GLY A 207 -22.90 10.55 0.38
CA GLY A 207 -22.93 11.73 1.25
C GLY A 207 -21.75 11.87 2.21
N GLU A 208 -21.02 10.78 2.47
CA GLU A 208 -19.92 10.74 3.46
C GLU A 208 -18.59 11.28 2.90
N PHE A 209 -18.45 11.34 1.57
CA PHE A 209 -17.24 11.76 0.90
C PHE A 209 -17.48 12.94 -0.04
N PRO A 210 -17.76 14.15 0.48
CA PRO A 210 -18.07 15.33 -0.35
C PRO A 210 -16.86 15.79 -1.18
N PHE A 211 -15.61 15.64 -0.69
CA PHE A 211 -14.38 16.11 -1.33
C PHE A 211 -14.45 17.58 -1.77
N ASP A 212 -15.07 18.44 -0.94
CA ASP A 212 -15.37 19.83 -1.28
C ASP A 212 -14.13 20.64 -1.64
N TYR A 213 -12.97 20.26 -1.12
CA TYR A 213 -11.72 21.00 -1.25
C TYR A 213 -10.72 20.40 -2.22
N ILE A 214 -11.01 19.25 -2.85
CA ILE A 214 -10.05 18.59 -3.74
C ILE A 214 -9.59 19.50 -4.89
N HIS A 215 -10.48 20.36 -5.39
CA HIS A 215 -10.18 21.29 -6.47
C HIS A 215 -9.18 22.38 -6.08
N GLU A 216 -8.93 22.61 -4.79
CA GLU A 216 -7.94 23.55 -4.28
C GLU A 216 -6.50 23.01 -4.43
N PHE A 217 -6.34 21.68 -4.48
CA PHE A 217 -5.07 20.98 -4.74
C PHE A 217 -4.74 20.89 -6.23
N ASN A 218 -4.97 21.95 -6.99
CA ASN A 218 -4.98 21.98 -8.46
C ASN A 218 -3.60 22.02 -9.13
N THR A 219 -2.52 21.82 -8.38
CA THR A 219 -1.17 21.67 -8.93
C THR A 219 -0.62 20.24 -8.71
N LEU A 220 0.31 19.82 -9.56
CA LEU A 220 0.98 18.53 -9.36
C LEU A 220 1.64 18.45 -7.98
N ARG A 221 2.22 19.54 -7.48
CA ARG A 221 2.95 19.57 -6.22
C ARG A 221 2.03 19.37 -5.02
N THR A 222 0.96 20.17 -4.93
CA THR A 222 -0.01 20.06 -3.83
C THR A 222 -0.73 18.73 -3.85
N LEU A 223 -1.08 18.24 -5.05
CA LEU A 223 -1.73 16.94 -5.20
C LEU A 223 -0.77 15.77 -4.90
N SER A 224 0.55 15.93 -5.15
CA SER A 224 1.52 14.91 -4.76
C SER A 224 1.64 14.79 -3.24
N VAL A 225 1.61 15.88 -2.49
CA VAL A 225 1.59 15.81 -1.02
C VAL A 225 0.38 15.04 -0.52
N LEU A 226 -0.84 15.41 -0.96
CA LEU A 226 -2.07 14.73 -0.58
C LEU A 226 -2.09 13.25 -1.01
N GLY A 227 -1.72 12.96 -2.26
CA GLY A 227 -1.76 11.61 -2.82
C GLY A 227 -0.71 10.68 -2.22
N SER A 228 0.50 11.19 -1.95
CA SER A 228 1.55 10.43 -1.26
C SER A 228 1.15 10.11 0.16
N ALA A 229 0.64 11.08 0.92
CA ALA A 229 0.11 10.87 2.26
C ALA A 229 -1.02 9.82 2.27
N THR A 230 -1.97 9.93 1.32
CA THR A 230 -3.05 8.93 1.18
C THR A 230 -2.49 7.53 0.94
N SER A 231 -1.50 7.38 0.04
CA SER A 231 -0.86 6.09 -0.26
C SER A 231 -0.10 5.53 0.94
N GLU A 232 0.67 6.36 1.63
CA GLU A 232 1.48 5.99 2.79
C GLU A 232 0.64 5.53 3.98
N LEU A 233 -0.53 6.12 4.18
CA LEU A 233 -1.47 5.72 5.23
C LEU A 233 -2.27 4.47 4.87
N CYS A 234 -2.69 4.34 3.61
CA CYS A 234 -3.49 3.20 3.15
C CYS A 234 -2.65 1.90 3.04
N GLU A 235 -1.41 1.96 2.57
CA GLU A 235 -0.59 0.77 2.31
C GLU A 235 -0.43 -0.13 3.54
N PRO A 236 0.08 0.32 4.71
CA PRO A 236 0.29 -0.53 5.88
C PRO A 236 -1.03 -1.10 6.41
N MET A 237 -2.11 -0.32 6.40
CA MET A 237 -3.43 -0.76 6.83
C MET A 237 -3.96 -1.88 5.94
N LEU A 238 -3.93 -1.70 4.62
CA LEU A 238 -4.40 -2.69 3.65
C LEU A 238 -3.52 -3.94 3.61
N ILE A 239 -2.20 -3.81 3.82
CA ILE A 239 -1.30 -4.95 4.02
C ILE A 239 -1.70 -5.75 5.26
N GLN A 240 -2.01 -5.08 6.37
CA GLN A 240 -2.41 -5.74 7.61
C GLN A 240 -3.74 -6.48 7.47
N ILE A 241 -4.72 -5.90 6.78
CA ILE A 241 -5.98 -6.56 6.41
C ILE A 241 -5.68 -7.84 5.61
N GLY A 242 -4.90 -7.73 4.53
CA GLY A 242 -4.53 -8.87 3.70
C GLY A 242 -3.79 -9.98 4.47
N ARG A 243 -2.91 -9.61 5.41
CA ARG A 243 -2.21 -10.57 6.29
C ARG A 243 -3.17 -11.28 7.24
N SER A 244 -4.18 -10.58 7.76
CA SER A 244 -5.20 -11.17 8.65
C SER A 244 -6.05 -12.19 7.91
N ILE A 245 -6.50 -11.88 6.71
CA ILE A 245 -7.22 -12.80 5.82
C ILE A 245 -6.37 -14.03 5.50
N ALA A 246 -5.12 -13.83 5.05
CA ALA A 246 -4.23 -14.94 4.72
C ALA A 246 -3.93 -15.85 5.93
N ARG A 247 -3.88 -15.29 7.14
CA ARG A 247 -3.72 -16.07 8.38
C ARG A 247 -4.95 -16.91 8.69
N TYR A 248 -6.15 -16.33 8.51
CA TYR A 248 -7.41 -17.03 8.70
C TYR A 248 -7.54 -18.22 7.73
N GLU A 249 -7.32 -17.97 6.43
CA GLU A 249 -7.41 -18.99 5.40
C GLU A 249 -6.43 -20.16 5.63
N ARG A 250 -5.20 -19.88 6.02
CA ARG A 250 -4.23 -20.93 6.37
C ARG A 250 -4.69 -21.77 7.55
N LYS A 251 -5.23 -21.15 8.60
CA LYS A 251 -5.78 -21.89 9.77
C LYS A 251 -6.96 -22.76 9.36
N ARG A 252 -7.84 -22.25 8.51
CA ARG A 252 -9.00 -23.00 7.99
C ARG A 252 -8.54 -24.24 7.21
N GLN A 253 -7.63 -24.07 6.25
CA GLN A 253 -7.09 -25.18 5.46
C GLN A 253 -6.40 -26.25 6.33
N SER A 254 -5.65 -25.83 7.35
CA SER A 254 -5.01 -26.77 8.29
C SER A 254 -6.04 -27.58 9.08
N ARG A 255 -7.12 -26.95 9.54
CA ARG A 255 -8.22 -27.64 10.25
C ARG A 255 -8.94 -28.63 9.33
N GLU A 256 -9.26 -28.23 8.11
CA GLU A 256 -9.90 -29.08 7.10
C GLU A 256 -9.05 -30.30 6.79
N SER A 257 -7.74 -30.13 6.59
CA SER A 257 -6.78 -31.22 6.35
C SER A 257 -6.71 -32.19 7.53
N GLN A 258 -6.71 -31.70 8.77
CA GLN A 258 -6.73 -32.54 9.98
C GLN A 258 -8.04 -33.35 10.09
N ILE A 259 -9.18 -32.71 9.81
CA ILE A 259 -10.50 -33.40 9.83
C ILE A 259 -10.51 -34.50 8.77
N GLN A 260 -10.03 -34.23 7.56
CA GLN A 260 -9.95 -35.20 6.48
C GLN A 260 -9.06 -36.39 6.85
N HIS A 261 -7.87 -36.12 7.39
CA HIS A 261 -6.95 -37.16 7.86
C HIS A 261 -7.56 -38.04 8.96
N ASN A 262 -8.23 -37.43 9.93
CA ASN A 262 -8.92 -38.16 11.00
C ASN A 262 -10.08 -39.03 10.47
N LYS A 263 -10.82 -38.57 9.45
CA LYS A 263 -11.88 -39.37 8.79
C LYS A 263 -11.30 -40.58 8.06
N VAL A 264 -10.20 -40.41 7.33
CA VAL A 264 -9.54 -41.52 6.63
C VAL A 264 -9.04 -42.55 7.63
N ASN A 265 -8.33 -42.14 8.68
CA ASN A 265 -7.82 -43.05 9.72
C ASN A 265 -8.95 -43.80 10.46
N LYS A 266 -10.10 -43.12 10.65
CA LYS A 266 -11.29 -43.78 11.27
C LYS A 266 -11.87 -44.85 10.35
N ASN A 267 -11.98 -44.57 9.05
CA ASN A 267 -12.49 -45.54 8.08
C ASN A 267 -11.55 -46.76 7.95
N GLU A 268 -10.25 -46.53 7.89
CA GLU A 268 -9.27 -47.63 7.84
C GLU A 268 -9.31 -48.52 9.10
N ARG A 269 -9.57 -47.93 10.28
CA ARG A 269 -9.77 -48.72 11.52
C ARG A 269 -11.04 -49.56 11.47
N MET A 270 -12.15 -49.01 10.98
CA MET A 270 -13.43 -49.73 10.86
C MET A 270 -13.34 -50.84 9.79
N GLU A 271 -12.59 -50.66 8.73
CA GLU A 271 -12.33 -51.70 7.72
C GLU A 271 -11.50 -52.85 8.30
N LYS A 272 -10.47 -52.57 9.11
CA LYS A 272 -9.65 -53.57 9.79
C LYS A 272 -10.40 -54.32 10.89
N GLU A 273 -11.38 -53.71 11.56
CA GLU A 273 -12.24 -54.35 12.56
C GLU A 273 -13.30 -55.27 11.92
N ASN A 274 -13.64 -55.04 10.64
CA ASN A 274 -14.62 -55.79 9.89
C ASN A 274 -13.98 -56.89 8.98
N GLU A 275 -12.67 -57.05 8.96
CA GLU A 275 -12.03 -58.21 8.29
C GLU A 275 -12.32 -59.45 9.09
N PRO A 276 -12.97 -60.47 8.50
CA PRO A 276 -13.20 -61.75 9.18
C PRO A 276 -11.85 -62.41 9.46
N ASP A 277 -11.65 -62.83 10.72
CA ASP A 277 -10.46 -63.54 11.20
C ASP A 277 -10.38 -64.94 10.51
N ILE A 278 -9.86 -64.97 9.31
CA ILE A 278 -9.56 -66.22 8.60
C ILE A 278 -8.27 -66.78 9.16
N ARG A 279 -8.33 -67.35 10.36
CA ARG A 279 -7.33 -68.28 10.84
C ARG A 279 -7.59 -69.63 10.23
N GLU A 280 -7.10 -69.88 9.04
CA GLU A 280 -6.90 -71.21 8.51
C GLU A 280 -5.77 -71.91 9.29
N GLU A 281 -6.16 -72.93 10.04
CA GLU A 281 -5.26 -73.98 10.55
C GLU A 281 -4.47 -74.62 9.38
N ARG A 282 -3.22 -74.19 9.13
CA ARG A 282 -2.28 -74.98 8.38
C ARG A 282 -1.47 -75.83 9.36
N ARG A 283 -1.86 -77.10 9.50
CA ARG A 283 -1.03 -78.19 10.01
C ARG A 283 0.17 -78.33 9.08
N LEU A 284 1.38 -78.25 9.66
CA LEU A 284 2.63 -78.61 9.05
C LEU A 284 2.76 -80.10 8.91
N PRO A 285 3.42 -80.62 7.88
CA PRO A 285 4.22 -81.83 8.02
C PRO A 285 5.71 -81.49 7.98
N ASP A 286 6.43 -82.12 8.90
CA ASP A 286 7.89 -82.22 8.97
C ASP A 286 8.50 -82.76 7.72
N SER A 287 9.65 -82.26 7.28
CA SER A 287 10.86 -83.06 6.99
C SER A 287 12.01 -82.16 6.47
N GLU A 288 13.08 -82.19 7.24
CA GLU A 288 14.48 -82.46 6.89
C GLU A 288 15.20 -81.68 5.77
N SER A 289 16.23 -80.95 6.28
CA SER A 289 17.63 -80.90 5.80
C SER A 289 17.91 -80.58 4.33
N ASP A 290 18.64 -79.54 4.05
CA ASP A 290 20.07 -79.63 3.75
C ASP A 290 20.70 -78.21 3.51
N THR A 291 21.93 -78.18 3.94
CA THR A 291 22.92 -77.11 3.79
C THR A 291 23.21 -76.71 2.36
N ARG A 292 23.45 -75.42 2.11
CA ARG A 292 24.65 -74.87 1.46
C ARG A 292 24.71 -73.34 1.35
N ARG A 293 25.93 -72.92 1.66
CA ARG A 293 26.53 -71.60 1.51
C ARG A 293 26.34 -70.94 0.14
N GLY A 294 26.38 -69.59 0.15
CA GLY A 294 26.74 -68.76 -1.02
C GLY A 294 26.42 -67.28 -0.86
N GLU A 295 27.39 -66.52 -0.44
CA GLU A 295 27.91 -65.25 -0.88
C GLU A 295 26.96 -64.06 -1.13
N ALA A 296 27.42 -62.98 -0.55
CA ALA A 296 27.15 -61.54 -0.66
C ALA A 296 26.75 -61.03 -2.05
N ASP A 297 25.79 -60.10 -2.04
CA ASP A 297 26.02 -58.89 -2.83
C ASP A 297 25.23 -57.69 -2.28
N HIS A 298 25.91 -56.64 -2.27
CA HIS A 298 25.74 -55.27 -1.95
C HIS A 298 24.54 -54.66 -2.69
N VAL A 299 23.60 -54.01 -2.01
CA VAL A 299 22.70 -53.02 -2.64
C VAL A 299 22.61 -51.79 -1.79
N ASP A 300 22.92 -50.69 -2.43
CA ASP A 300 23.02 -49.32 -2.02
C ASP A 300 21.79 -48.77 -1.25
N GLN A 301 22.10 -48.12 -0.16
CA GLN A 301 21.22 -47.18 0.52
C GLN A 301 21.10 -45.89 -0.28
N VAL A 302 19.94 -45.63 -0.82
CA VAL A 302 19.55 -44.31 -1.31
C VAL A 302 19.14 -43.46 -0.11
N ARG A 303 20.01 -42.53 0.25
CA ARG A 303 19.76 -41.45 1.23
C ARG A 303 18.72 -40.47 0.68
N ASN A 304 17.67 -40.25 1.44
CA ASN A 304 16.81 -39.06 1.34
C ASN A 304 17.56 -37.83 1.87
N PRO A 305 17.62 -36.71 1.12
CA PRO A 305 18.07 -35.44 1.65
C PRO A 305 16.84 -34.55 1.91
N ALA A 306 16.37 -34.56 3.14
CA ALA A 306 15.43 -33.58 3.63
C ALA A 306 15.70 -33.30 5.11
N GLU A 307 16.76 -32.53 5.34
CA GLU A 307 17.00 -31.77 6.58
C GLU A 307 18.13 -30.80 6.30
N GLU A 308 17.76 -29.54 6.26
CA GLU A 308 18.52 -28.35 6.68
C GLU A 308 17.98 -27.12 5.94
N LEU A 309 17.25 -26.31 6.72
CA LEU A 309 17.42 -24.86 6.77
C LEU A 309 16.28 -24.26 7.64
N SER A 310 16.51 -24.38 8.96
CA SER A 310 15.82 -23.52 9.90
C SER A 310 16.71 -22.29 10.16
N GLU A 311 16.49 -21.21 9.46
CA GLU A 311 16.96 -19.90 9.89
C GLU A 311 15.78 -19.05 10.36
N LYS A 312 15.85 -18.71 11.65
CA LYS A 312 14.99 -17.74 12.31
C LYS A 312 15.33 -16.33 11.81
N PRO A 313 14.35 -15.50 11.39
CA PRO A 313 14.63 -14.09 11.27
C PRO A 313 14.56 -13.44 12.66
N GLN A 314 15.64 -12.78 13.02
CA GLN A 314 15.76 -11.90 14.16
C GLN A 314 14.76 -10.73 14.03
N THR A 315 14.02 -10.53 15.10
CA THR A 315 13.25 -9.31 15.34
C THR A 315 14.21 -8.18 15.70
N GLY A 316 14.29 -7.19 14.84
CA GLY A 316 15.04 -5.97 15.07
C GLY A 316 14.70 -4.92 14.03
N ASP A 317 14.18 -3.79 14.50
CA ASP A 317 14.08 -2.51 13.80
C ASP A 317 13.07 -2.35 12.64
N LEU A 318 11.81 -2.10 13.02
CA LEU A 318 10.77 -1.50 12.17
C LEU A 318 10.31 -0.13 12.70
N GLN A 319 11.23 0.66 13.24
CA GLN A 319 10.91 2.02 13.72
C GLN A 319 11.83 3.12 13.18
N ARG A 320 12.50 2.90 12.05
CA ARG A 320 13.33 3.95 11.42
C ARG A 320 13.36 3.80 9.92
N SER A 321 12.31 4.25 9.23
CA SER A 321 12.43 4.53 7.79
C SER A 321 11.35 5.44 7.20
N ALA A 322 10.51 6.08 8.00
CA ALA A 322 9.53 7.04 7.49
C ALA A 322 10.03 8.48 7.40
N SER A 323 11.15 8.83 8.05
CA SER A 323 11.58 10.23 8.18
C SER A 323 12.80 10.66 7.35
N GLU A 324 13.28 9.85 6.40
CA GLU A 324 14.46 10.22 5.58
C GLU A 324 14.27 10.04 4.06
N ARG A 325 13.08 10.06 3.54
CA ARG A 325 12.88 10.27 2.10
C ARG A 325 12.47 11.71 1.85
N ARG A 326 13.44 12.62 2.04
CA ARG A 326 13.33 13.98 1.53
C ARG A 326 13.04 13.94 0.04
N ILE A 327 12.02 14.68 -0.34
CA ILE A 327 11.69 15.06 -1.71
C ILE A 327 12.77 16.02 -2.22
N ASP A 328 13.98 15.52 -2.46
CA ASP A 328 15.04 16.23 -3.15
C ASP A 328 15.34 15.50 -4.45
N GLY A 329 14.76 15.96 -5.52
CA GLY A 329 15.27 15.62 -6.83
C GLY A 329 14.33 15.09 -7.86
N ALA A 330 13.41 15.90 -8.34
CA ALA A 330 13.05 15.86 -9.75
C ALA A 330 12.17 17.07 -10.11
N LEU A 331 12.75 18.23 -10.36
CA LEU A 331 12.25 19.27 -11.28
C LEU A 331 13.10 20.54 -11.17
N SER A 332 14.39 20.46 -11.51
CA SER A 332 15.13 21.66 -11.93
C SER A 332 15.87 21.35 -13.24
N GLY A 333 15.23 21.73 -14.28
CA GLY A 333 15.80 21.94 -15.60
C GLY A 333 15.13 23.17 -16.14
N ASP A 334 15.74 24.32 -16.00
CA ASP A 334 16.22 25.14 -17.07
C ASP A 334 16.44 26.59 -16.63
N SER A 335 17.51 27.07 -17.07
CA SER A 335 17.98 28.32 -17.61
C SER A 335 19.04 29.07 -16.78
N GLY A 336 20.25 28.89 -17.23
CA GLY A 336 21.07 29.92 -17.89
C GLY A 336 21.70 31.02 -17.05
N THR A 337 23.02 30.89 -16.93
CA THR A 337 24.02 32.00 -16.94
C THR A 337 24.09 32.95 -15.75
N GLY A 338 25.27 32.93 -15.13
CA GLY A 338 25.72 34.08 -14.32
C GLY A 338 26.74 33.75 -13.23
N ARG A 339 27.95 33.48 -13.64
CA ARG A 339 29.14 33.47 -12.80
C ARG A 339 29.32 34.82 -12.05
N THR A 340 29.35 34.79 -10.72
CA THR A 340 30.25 35.76 -10.02
C THR A 340 30.66 35.21 -8.65
N LYS A 341 31.94 35.00 -8.48
CA LYS A 341 32.65 34.83 -7.20
C LYS A 341 32.63 36.15 -6.44
N VAL A 342 32.31 36.17 -5.15
CA VAL A 342 32.89 37.15 -4.21
C VAL A 342 33.10 36.50 -2.84
N ARG A 343 34.26 36.84 -2.32
CA ARG A 343 35.02 36.45 -1.14
C ARG A 343 34.31 36.73 0.18
N GLN A 344 34.70 35.92 1.18
CA GLN A 344 34.68 36.23 2.62
C GLN A 344 35.38 37.53 2.97
N SER A 345 34.87 38.27 3.94
CA SER A 345 35.70 38.99 4.93
C SER A 345 34.86 39.35 6.17
N ASP A 346 35.53 39.17 7.28
CA ASP A 346 35.23 39.35 8.68
C ASP A 346 34.73 40.71 9.11
N GLY A 347 34.01 40.74 10.28
CA GLY A 347 34.37 41.73 11.31
C GLY A 347 33.29 42.72 11.73
N GLU A 348 32.97 42.61 13.00
CA GLU A 348 32.74 43.66 13.99
C GLU A 348 31.35 44.18 14.32
N THR A 349 31.08 43.95 15.60
CA THR A 349 30.13 44.53 16.55
C THR A 349 30.11 46.05 16.59
N HIS A 350 28.91 46.66 16.74
CA HIS A 350 28.73 47.82 17.58
C HIS A 350 27.27 47.99 18.06
N GLU A 351 27.13 47.95 19.39
CA GLU A 351 26.03 48.54 20.15
C GLU A 351 25.99 50.05 19.95
N ILE A 352 24.81 50.69 19.87
CA ILE A 352 24.54 51.98 20.49
C ILE A 352 23.04 52.15 20.78
N THR A 353 22.83 52.47 22.01
CA THR A 353 21.67 52.89 22.78
C THR A 353 20.97 54.15 22.28
N GLY A 354 19.63 54.22 22.57
CA GLY A 354 19.06 55.39 23.23
C GLY A 354 18.03 56.24 22.49
N SER A 355 16.88 56.27 23.11
CA SER A 355 16.18 57.46 23.62
C SER A 355 14.98 58.00 22.88
N ASP A 356 13.83 57.83 23.56
CA ASP A 356 12.75 58.77 23.85
C ASP A 356 12.31 59.84 22.83
N ARG A 357 11.01 59.86 22.51
CA ARG A 357 10.06 60.89 22.98
C ARG A 357 8.64 60.68 22.42
N ALA A 358 7.72 60.71 23.37
CA ALA A 358 6.31 60.96 23.25
C ALA A 358 5.96 62.30 22.61
N VAL A 359 4.70 62.45 22.20
CA VAL A 359 3.72 63.50 22.47
C VAL A 359 2.51 63.36 21.58
N GLU A 360 1.34 63.11 22.18
CA GLU A 360 0.08 63.82 22.19
C GLU A 360 -0.52 64.18 20.80
N GLY A 361 -1.73 63.99 20.52
CA GLY A 361 -3.03 64.12 21.17
C GLY A 361 -4.02 64.59 20.11
N GLY A 362 -5.27 64.35 20.29
CA GLY A 362 -6.28 65.06 19.51
C GLY A 362 -7.57 64.28 19.28
N GLU A 363 -8.46 64.40 20.25
CA GLU A 363 -9.92 64.17 20.17
C GLU A 363 -10.58 64.87 18.97
N SER A 364 -11.63 64.31 18.42
CA SER A 364 -13.00 64.76 18.69
C SER A 364 -14.01 64.33 17.62
N ASP A 365 -15.10 63.79 18.09
CA ASP A 365 -16.51 64.05 17.77
C ASP A 365 -17.01 63.62 16.37
N ALA A 366 -17.90 62.74 16.31
CA ALA A 366 -19.32 62.63 16.71
C ALA A 366 -20.32 62.87 15.57
N LEU A 367 -21.33 62.04 15.56
CA LEU A 367 -22.73 62.28 15.09
C LEU A 367 -23.09 61.97 13.63
N GLY A 368 -24.01 61.05 13.49
CA GLY A 368 -25.36 61.19 12.90
C GLY A 368 -25.59 59.99 12.00
N ALA A 369 -26.36 59.00 12.30
CA ALA A 369 -27.81 58.93 12.36
C ALA A 369 -28.49 58.93 10.97
N GLU A 370 -29.22 57.85 10.78
CA GLU A 370 -30.54 57.69 10.17
C GLU A 370 -30.66 57.40 8.65
N ASP A 371 -31.34 56.29 8.44
CA ASP A 371 -32.49 55.97 7.55
C ASP A 371 -32.25 55.88 6.02
N GLU A 372 -32.37 54.73 5.45
CA GLU A 372 -33.54 54.05 4.87
C GLU A 372 -33.25 52.62 4.54
#